data_f8b00afa35e221f2d97feb9677e1a801
#
_entry.id   f8b00afa35e221f2d97feb9677e1a801
#
_cell.length_a   1.000
_cell.length_b   1.000
_cell.length_c   1.000
_cell.angle_alpha   90.00
_cell.angle_beta   90.00
_cell.angle_gamma   90.00
#
_symmetry.space_group_name_H-M   'P 1'
#
loop_
_entity.id
_entity.type
_entity.pdbx_description
1 polymer ?
#
loop_
_entity_poly.entity_id
_entity_poly.type
_entity_poly.pdbx_seq_one_letter_code
_entity_poly.pdbx_strand_id
1 'polypeptide(L)'
;MAVLKCRQRGYSFKGASMLVRNYELIPGSKNFAVASEQKFLVGDGILTKAWQIMDFIDKNTDWSKQRLTATRMERVAGFKVKDEFGKETEQGYLSAITGITLKNDPERLRGTRGKLVLFEEGGKFPGLETAWQIERPAVETDDGVAFGLLIAFGTGGTEGAAFDGLKNMFYHPDAFNVLGFDNIWDDNAENTKCGFFAPSYWNLESNDGAYMDKDGNSYQEKAAERLIEERNKVREGGASQEAIDRFISERPMKPAEACLELGKNIFPKKLLMDQLTKIRTNTKLANMKHIVDLAWDNGKVIATEKKSGDITTYPLKKDDKPKGSVVIWEYPIPDPPFGLYIGGCDPYDHDESFTNSLGSTFIFKRVRAGEAWNDVIVAEYTGRPDTAEEYYENVRKLLVFYNARLLFENERKGIYPYFTNKHCDYLLADQPDKIITEIFKDSKVQRRKGCHMTK
;
A
#
# COMPACT_ATOMS: atom_id res chain seq x y z
N MET A 1 2.62 -3.14 16.95
CA MET A 1 2.89 -1.75 16.49
C MET A 1 3.57 -1.79 15.14
N ALA A 2 3.05 -1.09 14.13
CA ALA A 2 3.70 -0.92 12.82
C ALA A 2 4.36 0.46 12.76
N VAL A 3 5.64 0.52 12.37
CA VAL A 3 6.44 1.74 12.33
C VAL A 3 7.01 1.95 10.94
N LEU A 4 6.60 3.01 10.29
CA LEU A 4 7.16 3.49 9.05
C LEU A 4 8.17 4.59 9.34
N LYS A 5 9.41 4.41 8.93
CA LYS A 5 10.51 5.29 9.33
C LYS A 5 11.39 5.72 8.15
N CYS A 6 12.08 6.82 8.31
CA CYS A 6 13.20 7.21 7.47
C CYS A 6 14.45 6.37 7.80
N ARG A 7 15.39 6.25 6.86
CA ARG A 7 16.71 5.66 7.09
C ARG A 7 17.53 6.44 8.12
N GLN A 8 18.48 5.75 8.78
CA GLN A 8 19.48 6.34 9.69
C GLN A 8 18.90 7.15 10.86
N ARG A 9 17.74 6.70 11.44
CA ARG A 9 17.14 7.30 12.64
C ARG A 9 17.28 6.44 13.89
N GLY A 10 18.25 5.55 13.92
CA GLY A 10 18.59 4.77 15.10
C GLY A 10 17.56 3.72 15.53
N TYR A 11 16.56 3.39 14.68
CA TYR A 11 15.49 2.45 15.08
C TYR A 11 16.01 1.04 15.38
N SER A 12 17.01 0.54 14.65
CA SER A 12 17.65 -0.75 14.97
C SER A 12 18.34 -0.72 16.34
N PHE A 13 18.93 0.42 16.76
CA PHE A 13 19.44 0.59 18.12
C PHE A 13 18.32 0.62 19.17
N LYS A 14 17.19 1.32 18.89
CA LYS A 14 16.03 1.33 19.79
C LYS A 14 15.47 -0.09 19.96
N GLY A 15 15.31 -0.84 18.88
CA GLY A 15 14.89 -2.24 18.91
C GLY A 15 15.88 -3.12 19.66
N ALA A 16 17.17 -2.98 19.40
CA ALA A 16 18.23 -3.68 20.11
C ALA A 16 18.21 -3.40 21.63
N SER A 17 18.01 -2.14 22.02
CA SER A 17 17.88 -1.75 23.43
C SER A 17 16.65 -2.37 24.11
N MET A 18 15.52 -2.50 23.39
CA MET A 18 14.34 -3.18 23.92
C MET A 18 14.57 -4.68 24.13
N LEU A 19 15.25 -5.37 23.20
CA LEU A 19 15.64 -6.76 23.33
C LEU A 19 16.54 -6.95 24.55
N VAL A 20 17.59 -6.13 24.67
CA VAL A 20 18.56 -6.19 25.77
C VAL A 20 17.89 -5.86 27.11
N ARG A 21 17.04 -4.83 27.16
CA ARG A 21 16.28 -4.50 28.37
C ARG A 21 15.50 -5.72 28.88
N ASN A 22 14.76 -6.38 28.00
CA ASN A 22 13.98 -7.56 28.43
C ASN A 22 14.88 -8.72 28.85
N TYR A 23 15.98 -8.94 28.16
CA TYR A 23 16.99 -9.96 28.52
C TYR A 23 17.61 -9.68 29.90
N GLU A 24 17.94 -8.43 30.19
CA GLU A 24 18.60 -8.04 31.44
C GLU A 24 17.65 -8.00 32.64
N LEU A 25 16.37 -7.59 32.42
CA LEU A 25 15.46 -7.25 33.51
C LEU A 25 14.34 -8.26 33.74
N ILE A 26 14.02 -9.12 32.77
CA ILE A 26 12.85 -10.00 32.86
C ILE A 26 13.31 -11.47 32.83
N PRO A 27 13.33 -12.16 33.98
CA PRO A 27 13.71 -13.57 34.05
C PRO A 27 12.82 -14.42 33.13
N GLY A 28 13.43 -15.39 32.46
CA GLY A 28 12.74 -16.32 31.56
C GLY A 28 12.16 -15.71 30.30
N SER A 29 12.41 -14.41 30.05
CA SER A 29 11.88 -13.75 28.86
C SER A 29 12.51 -14.33 27.59
N LYS A 30 11.66 -14.58 26.58
CA LYS A 30 12.10 -14.93 25.23
C LYS A 30 11.84 -13.76 24.31
N ASN A 31 12.86 -13.31 23.61
CA ASN A 31 12.80 -12.13 22.75
C ASN A 31 13.35 -12.50 21.37
N PHE A 32 12.62 -12.15 20.32
CA PHE A 32 12.96 -12.55 18.97
C PHE A 32 13.22 -11.33 18.10
N ALA A 33 14.32 -11.37 17.36
CA ALA A 33 14.58 -10.49 16.23
C ALA A 33 14.33 -11.26 14.93
N VAL A 34 13.37 -10.84 14.15
CA VAL A 34 12.90 -11.53 12.95
C VAL A 34 13.19 -10.67 11.73
N ALA A 35 13.75 -11.26 10.68
CA ALA A 35 13.97 -10.57 9.41
C ALA A 35 13.79 -11.52 8.22
N SER A 36 13.55 -10.95 7.03
CA SER A 36 13.50 -11.74 5.79
C SER A 36 14.86 -12.36 5.45
N GLU A 37 15.96 -11.62 5.68
CA GLU A 37 17.31 -12.05 5.38
C GLU A 37 18.24 -11.91 6.60
N GLN A 38 19.18 -12.81 6.72
CA GLN A 38 20.14 -12.86 7.84
C GLN A 38 21.01 -11.59 7.95
N LYS A 39 21.30 -10.92 6.83
CA LYS A 39 22.08 -9.67 6.81
C LYS A 39 21.46 -8.54 7.64
N PHE A 40 20.14 -8.53 7.84
CA PHE A 40 19.46 -7.55 8.68
C PHE A 40 19.55 -7.87 10.18
N LEU A 41 19.89 -9.11 10.52
CA LEU A 41 20.07 -9.55 11.91
C LEU A 41 21.53 -9.45 12.36
N VAL A 42 22.47 -9.93 11.56
CA VAL A 42 23.91 -9.99 11.87
C VAL A 42 24.72 -9.11 10.91
N GLY A 43 26.03 -9.01 11.12
CA GLY A 43 26.86 -8.04 10.42
C GLY A 43 26.67 -6.65 11.03
N ASP A 44 25.98 -5.76 10.33
CA ASP A 44 25.57 -4.44 10.87
C ASP A 44 24.09 -4.42 11.32
N GLY A 45 23.50 -5.59 11.52
CA GLY A 45 22.09 -5.77 11.87
C GLY A 45 21.76 -5.56 13.35
N ILE A 46 20.50 -5.78 13.69
CA ILE A 46 19.94 -5.49 15.02
C ILE A 46 20.59 -6.32 16.14
N LEU A 47 20.93 -7.60 15.89
CA LEU A 47 21.57 -8.44 16.90
C LEU A 47 22.99 -7.98 17.21
N THR A 48 23.74 -7.54 16.20
CA THR A 48 25.08 -6.98 16.43
C THR A 48 25.02 -5.76 17.35
N LYS A 49 24.02 -4.88 17.14
CA LYS A 49 23.77 -3.73 18.01
C LYS A 49 23.36 -4.16 19.42
N ALA A 50 22.52 -5.18 19.53
CA ALA A 50 22.16 -5.76 20.83
C ALA A 50 23.38 -6.33 21.56
N TRP A 51 24.27 -7.03 20.84
CA TRP A 51 25.50 -7.57 21.42
C TRP A 51 26.46 -6.46 21.87
N GLN A 52 26.59 -5.38 21.11
CA GLN A 52 27.37 -4.21 21.51
C GLN A 52 26.84 -3.56 22.80
N ILE A 53 25.53 -3.42 22.94
CA ILE A 53 24.90 -2.89 24.17
C ILE A 53 25.17 -3.84 25.34
N MET A 54 25.00 -5.16 25.16
CA MET A 54 25.29 -6.14 26.21
C MET A 54 26.75 -6.15 26.61
N ASP A 55 27.67 -6.07 25.65
CA ASP A 55 29.11 -6.02 25.90
C ASP A 55 29.51 -4.73 26.64
N PHE A 56 28.79 -3.62 26.38
CA PHE A 56 28.96 -2.38 27.15
C PHE A 56 28.49 -2.57 28.60
N ILE A 57 27.32 -3.18 28.83
CA ILE A 57 26.79 -3.49 30.16
C ILE A 57 27.76 -4.40 30.92
N ASP A 58 28.22 -5.47 30.31
CA ASP A 58 29.17 -6.45 30.92
C ASP A 58 30.48 -5.79 31.34
N LYS A 59 30.96 -4.79 30.58
CA LYS A 59 32.25 -4.15 30.88
C LYS A 59 32.15 -2.99 31.88
N ASN A 60 31.02 -2.33 31.97
CA ASN A 60 30.89 -1.07 32.70
C ASN A 60 29.97 -1.16 33.93
N THR A 61 29.30 -2.30 34.14
CA THR A 61 28.36 -2.50 35.26
C THR A 61 28.51 -3.88 35.87
N ASP A 62 27.97 -4.06 37.08
CA ASP A 62 27.91 -5.35 37.77
C ASP A 62 26.72 -6.23 37.31
N TRP A 63 26.05 -5.85 36.24
CA TRP A 63 24.85 -6.52 35.70
C TRP A 63 25.18 -7.66 34.70
N SER A 64 26.44 -7.99 34.55
CA SER A 64 26.87 -9.07 33.64
C SER A 64 26.21 -10.40 34.02
N LYS A 65 25.80 -11.17 33.01
CA LYS A 65 25.17 -12.48 33.17
C LYS A 65 26.00 -13.59 32.55
N GLN A 66 26.12 -14.70 33.24
CA GLN A 66 26.62 -15.92 32.62
C GLN A 66 25.71 -16.34 31.48
N ARG A 67 26.26 -16.96 30.45
CA ARG A 67 25.54 -17.31 29.23
C ARG A 67 25.67 -18.80 28.95
N LEU A 68 24.52 -19.49 28.86
CA LEU A 68 24.41 -20.87 28.37
C LEU A 68 24.74 -20.96 26.90
N THR A 69 24.28 -19.97 26.15
CA THR A 69 24.51 -19.86 24.71
C THR A 69 24.97 -18.41 24.37
N ALA A 70 26.01 -18.33 23.55
CA ALA A 70 26.53 -17.07 23.04
C ALA A 70 27.00 -17.22 21.59
N THR A 71 26.05 -17.17 20.66
CA THR A 71 26.30 -17.24 19.22
C THR A 71 26.04 -15.91 18.54
N ARG A 72 26.25 -15.81 17.23
CA ARG A 72 25.85 -14.63 16.45
C ARG A 72 24.34 -14.42 16.38
N MET A 73 23.56 -15.51 16.48
CA MET A 73 22.12 -15.49 16.34
C MET A 73 21.38 -15.61 17.67
N GLU A 74 22.05 -15.99 18.75
CA GLU A 74 21.39 -16.26 20.02
C GLU A 74 22.28 -15.98 21.21
N ARG A 75 21.72 -15.40 22.26
CA ARG A 75 22.28 -15.35 23.62
C ARG A 75 21.22 -15.78 24.63
N VAL A 76 21.58 -16.72 25.49
CA VAL A 76 20.75 -17.25 26.59
C VAL A 76 21.50 -17.05 27.91
N ALA A 77 20.85 -16.34 28.84
CA ALA A 77 21.40 -16.13 30.18
C ALA A 77 21.21 -17.38 31.05
N GLY A 78 22.24 -17.81 31.75
CA GLY A 78 22.17 -18.93 32.66
C GLY A 78 23.47 -19.70 32.74
N PHE A 79 23.44 -20.76 33.52
CA PHE A 79 24.55 -21.66 33.73
C PHE A 79 24.03 -23.09 33.98
N LYS A 80 24.92 -24.08 33.81
CA LYS A 80 24.60 -25.48 34.08
C LYS A 80 25.06 -25.88 35.48
N VAL A 81 24.21 -26.59 36.20
CA VAL A 81 24.50 -27.19 37.50
C VAL A 81 24.26 -28.68 37.39
N LYS A 82 25.16 -29.49 37.97
CA LYS A 82 24.98 -30.93 38.12
C LYS A 82 24.35 -31.22 39.47
N ASP A 83 23.31 -32.03 39.47
CA ASP A 83 22.72 -32.56 40.69
C ASP A 83 23.57 -33.67 41.29
N GLU A 84 23.17 -34.19 42.47
CA GLU A 84 23.86 -35.28 43.18
C GLU A 84 23.96 -36.58 42.36
N PHE A 85 23.13 -36.71 41.32
CA PHE A 85 23.09 -37.86 40.41
C PHE A 85 23.86 -37.60 39.09
N GLY A 86 24.53 -36.45 38.98
CA GLY A 86 25.29 -36.07 37.77
C GLY A 86 24.43 -35.55 36.61
N LYS A 87 23.13 -35.35 36.80
CA LYS A 87 22.22 -34.79 35.77
C LYS A 87 22.42 -33.29 35.69
N GLU A 88 22.68 -32.81 34.49
CA GLU A 88 22.78 -31.35 34.21
C GLU A 88 21.40 -30.68 34.18
N THR A 89 21.26 -29.61 34.92
CA THR A 89 20.09 -28.71 34.90
C THR A 89 20.53 -27.30 34.58
N GLU A 90 19.72 -26.59 33.79
CA GLU A 90 19.95 -25.18 33.45
C GLU A 90 19.33 -24.29 34.51
N GLN A 91 20.14 -23.38 35.05
CA GLN A 91 19.71 -22.45 36.10
C GLN A 91 20.13 -21.03 35.77
N GLY A 92 19.62 -20.08 36.53
CA GLY A 92 19.90 -18.65 36.39
C GLY A 92 18.72 -17.88 35.78
N TYR A 93 19.03 -16.86 35.04
CA TYR A 93 17.99 -15.91 34.54
C TYR A 93 17.14 -16.50 33.40
N LEU A 94 17.72 -17.40 32.59
CA LEU A 94 17.06 -18.11 31.47
C LEU A 94 16.35 -17.19 30.45
N SER A 95 16.69 -15.91 30.47
CA SER A 95 16.24 -14.99 29.44
C SER A 95 17.03 -15.20 28.14
N ALA A 96 16.37 -14.99 26.99
CA ALA A 96 16.95 -15.23 25.68
C ALA A 96 16.68 -14.10 24.69
N ILE A 97 17.65 -13.88 23.80
CA ILE A 97 17.47 -13.13 22.55
C ILE A 97 17.86 -14.05 21.41
N THR A 98 16.93 -14.31 20.49
CA THR A 98 17.12 -15.23 19.36
C THR A 98 16.80 -14.53 18.05
N GLY A 99 17.66 -14.67 17.06
CA GLY A 99 17.43 -14.21 15.69
C GLY A 99 16.77 -15.28 14.84
N ILE A 100 15.74 -14.92 14.09
CA ILE A 100 15.03 -15.82 13.17
C ILE A 100 15.04 -15.21 11.76
N THR A 101 15.54 -15.99 10.80
CA THR A 101 15.50 -15.61 9.39
C THR A 101 14.40 -16.40 8.69
N LEU A 102 13.38 -15.72 8.17
CA LEU A 102 12.23 -16.37 7.53
C LEU A 102 12.48 -16.69 6.06
N LYS A 103 13.32 -15.91 5.37
CA LYS A 103 13.41 -15.95 3.90
C LYS A 103 12.02 -15.73 3.31
N ASN A 104 11.45 -16.74 2.63
CA ASN A 104 10.11 -16.70 2.07
C ASN A 104 9.14 -17.68 2.78
N ASP A 105 9.47 -18.11 4.00
CA ASP A 105 8.71 -19.10 4.75
C ASP A 105 8.28 -18.54 6.13
N PRO A 106 7.09 -17.89 6.22
CA PRO A 106 6.55 -17.37 7.47
C PRO A 106 6.27 -18.43 8.53
N GLU A 107 6.09 -19.70 8.13
CA GLU A 107 5.77 -20.81 9.03
C GLU A 107 6.89 -21.14 10.05
N ARG A 108 8.10 -20.64 9.81
CA ARG A 108 9.23 -20.79 10.75
C ARG A 108 9.01 -20.11 12.10
N LEU A 109 8.03 -19.22 12.21
CA LEU A 109 7.64 -18.58 13.46
C LEU A 109 6.72 -19.47 14.32
N ARG A 110 6.12 -20.50 13.77
CA ARG A 110 5.21 -21.36 14.53
C ARG A 110 5.89 -21.99 15.74
N GLY A 111 5.23 -21.86 16.90
CA GLY A 111 5.71 -22.43 18.17
C GLY A 111 6.64 -21.50 18.95
N THR A 112 6.92 -20.29 18.47
CA THR A 112 7.58 -19.28 19.29
C THR A 112 6.57 -18.65 20.26
N ARG A 113 6.97 -18.44 21.50
CA ARG A 113 6.22 -17.62 22.48
C ARG A 113 7.18 -16.57 23.01
N GLY A 114 6.92 -15.31 22.68
CA GLY A 114 7.84 -14.22 22.94
C GLY A 114 7.27 -13.14 23.85
N LYS A 115 8.14 -12.57 24.68
CA LYS A 115 7.85 -11.32 25.40
C LYS A 115 7.96 -10.12 24.46
N LEU A 116 8.83 -10.22 23.46
CA LEU A 116 9.03 -9.21 22.42
C LEU A 116 9.40 -9.91 21.11
N VAL A 117 8.71 -9.58 20.04
CA VAL A 117 9.03 -10.00 18.68
C VAL A 117 9.18 -8.76 17.81
N LEU A 118 10.38 -8.55 17.28
CA LEU A 118 10.73 -7.42 16.43
C LEU A 118 10.94 -7.89 15.00
N PHE A 119 10.12 -7.39 14.07
CA PHE A 119 10.31 -7.56 12.63
C PHE A 119 11.18 -6.42 12.11
N GLU A 120 12.46 -6.73 11.83
CA GLU A 120 13.45 -5.79 11.31
C GLU A 120 13.30 -5.63 9.79
N GLU A 121 13.43 -4.41 9.30
CA GLU A 121 13.28 -4.03 7.89
C GLU A 121 11.98 -4.55 7.26
N GLY A 122 10.85 -4.33 7.95
CA GLY A 122 9.51 -4.73 7.52
C GLY A 122 9.12 -4.24 6.12
N GLY A 123 9.73 -3.15 5.64
CA GLY A 123 9.56 -2.67 4.27
C GLY A 123 10.28 -3.50 3.20
N LYS A 124 11.07 -4.52 3.62
CA LYS A 124 11.76 -5.49 2.75
C LYS A 124 11.40 -6.92 3.12
N PHE A 125 10.20 -7.13 3.61
CA PHE A 125 9.78 -8.39 4.18
C PHE A 125 8.58 -8.97 3.40
N PRO A 126 8.82 -9.77 2.33
CA PRO A 126 7.75 -10.45 1.61
C PRO A 126 6.94 -11.33 2.57
N GLY A 127 5.60 -11.19 2.56
CA GLY A 127 4.72 -11.95 3.44
C GLY A 127 4.72 -11.50 4.90
N LEU A 128 5.09 -10.25 5.20
CA LEU A 128 5.05 -9.69 6.57
C LEU A 128 3.67 -9.83 7.21
N GLU A 129 2.59 -9.60 6.46
CA GLU A 129 1.21 -9.76 6.97
C GLU A 129 0.95 -11.19 7.45
N THR A 130 1.36 -12.18 6.66
CA THR A 130 1.22 -13.59 7.03
C THR A 130 2.06 -13.91 8.27
N ALA A 131 3.31 -13.46 8.32
CA ALA A 131 4.18 -13.65 9.48
C ALA A 131 3.62 -13.00 10.75
N TRP A 132 3.03 -11.80 10.62
CA TRP A 132 2.36 -11.10 11.71
C TRP A 132 1.15 -11.87 12.22
N GLN A 133 0.31 -12.38 11.33
CA GLN A 133 -0.88 -13.18 11.67
C GLN A 133 -0.52 -14.50 12.39
N ILE A 134 0.56 -15.16 11.93
CA ILE A 134 1.06 -16.40 12.54
C ILE A 134 1.59 -16.13 13.94
N GLU A 135 2.28 -15.02 14.16
CA GLU A 135 2.96 -14.73 15.42
C GLU A 135 2.04 -14.06 16.46
N ARG A 136 0.94 -13.48 16.04
CA ARG A 136 0.02 -12.79 16.93
C ARG A 136 -0.47 -13.68 18.11
N PRO A 137 -0.92 -14.94 17.91
CA PRO A 137 -1.30 -15.83 19.02
C PRO A 137 -0.14 -16.18 19.97
N ALA A 138 1.10 -15.95 19.57
CA ALA A 138 2.27 -16.21 20.39
C ALA A 138 2.57 -15.12 21.43
N VAL A 139 1.89 -13.98 21.36
CA VAL A 139 2.04 -12.83 22.27
C VAL A 139 0.75 -12.40 22.96
N GLU A 140 -0.39 -13.00 22.61
CA GLU A 140 -1.69 -12.74 23.24
C GLU A 140 -2.41 -14.05 23.61
N THR A 141 -3.31 -13.98 24.57
CA THR A 141 -4.19 -15.10 24.95
C THR A 141 -5.43 -15.13 24.06
N ASP A 142 -6.20 -16.24 24.10
CA ASP A 142 -7.41 -16.42 23.28
C ASP A 142 -8.49 -15.36 23.57
N ASP A 143 -8.49 -14.79 24.76
CA ASP A 143 -9.38 -13.69 25.18
C ASP A 143 -8.80 -12.30 24.84
N GLY A 144 -7.72 -12.23 24.07
CA GLY A 144 -7.12 -11.01 23.53
C GLY A 144 -6.24 -10.22 24.52
N VAL A 145 -5.90 -10.82 25.66
CA VAL A 145 -4.97 -10.18 26.60
C VAL A 145 -3.53 -10.37 26.14
N ALA A 146 -2.87 -9.28 25.80
CA ALA A 146 -1.48 -9.30 25.35
C ALA A 146 -0.52 -9.49 26.54
N PHE A 147 0.33 -10.51 26.49
CA PHE A 147 1.44 -10.73 27.43
C PHE A 147 2.81 -10.43 26.82
N GLY A 148 2.87 -10.24 25.52
CA GLY A 148 4.03 -9.85 24.73
C GLY A 148 3.76 -8.68 23.83
N LEU A 149 4.75 -8.29 23.03
CA LEU A 149 4.69 -7.15 22.13
C LEU A 149 5.23 -7.55 20.75
N LEU A 150 4.45 -7.29 19.72
CA LEU A 150 4.89 -7.34 18.32
C LEU A 150 5.19 -5.94 17.81
N ILE A 151 6.36 -5.75 17.20
CA ILE A 151 6.72 -4.50 16.52
C ILE A 151 7.30 -4.84 15.15
N ALA A 152 6.71 -4.26 14.09
CA ALA A 152 7.31 -4.25 12.77
C ALA A 152 7.77 -2.84 12.45
N PHE A 153 9.03 -2.67 12.05
CA PHE A 153 9.53 -1.37 11.59
C PHE A 153 10.36 -1.52 10.32
N GLY A 154 10.25 -0.52 9.46
CA GLY A 154 10.92 -0.55 8.17
C GLY A 154 10.92 0.80 7.48
N THR A 155 11.72 0.87 6.40
CA THR A 155 11.78 2.01 5.50
C THR A 155 10.88 1.76 4.29
N GLY A 156 10.36 2.84 3.70
CA GLY A 156 9.69 2.81 2.39
C GLY A 156 10.67 2.72 1.22
N GLY A 157 10.17 2.99 0.03
CA GLY A 157 10.99 3.09 -1.18
C GLY A 157 11.47 1.75 -1.77
N THR A 158 10.88 0.63 -1.38
CA THR A 158 11.10 -0.69 -1.97
C THR A 158 9.92 -1.05 -2.87
N GLU A 159 10.19 -1.55 -4.06
CA GLU A 159 9.15 -1.93 -5.01
C GLU A 159 8.50 -3.28 -4.67
N GLY A 160 7.18 -3.38 -4.94
CA GLY A 160 6.44 -4.63 -4.98
C GLY A 160 6.03 -5.20 -3.62
N ALA A 161 5.61 -6.47 -3.65
CA ALA A 161 5.01 -7.21 -2.54
C ALA A 161 5.82 -7.23 -1.21
N ALA A 162 7.10 -6.87 -1.25
CA ALA A 162 7.93 -6.81 -0.06
C ALA A 162 7.57 -5.63 0.87
N PHE A 163 7.04 -4.54 0.32
CA PHE A 163 6.64 -3.36 1.09
C PHE A 163 5.15 -3.34 1.41
N ASP A 164 4.32 -4.01 0.60
CA ASP A 164 2.85 -3.96 0.73
C ASP A 164 2.37 -4.38 2.12
N GLY A 165 3.01 -5.38 2.73
CA GLY A 165 2.65 -5.82 4.07
C GLY A 165 2.79 -4.72 5.13
N LEU A 166 3.94 -4.03 5.18
CA LEU A 166 4.14 -2.94 6.13
C LEU A 166 3.21 -1.75 5.84
N LYS A 167 3.00 -1.42 4.57
CA LYS A 167 2.10 -0.35 4.11
C LYS A 167 0.65 -0.61 4.54
N ASN A 168 0.15 -1.83 4.31
CA ASN A 168 -1.21 -2.22 4.69
C ASN A 168 -1.40 -2.21 6.21
N MET A 169 -0.47 -2.78 6.97
CA MET A 169 -0.49 -2.74 8.43
C MET A 169 -0.42 -1.31 8.98
N PHE A 170 0.28 -0.41 8.28
CA PHE A 170 0.41 0.99 8.67
C PHE A 170 -0.90 1.76 8.45
N TYR A 171 -1.54 1.63 7.28
CA TYR A 171 -2.77 2.39 6.95
C TYR A 171 -4.07 1.74 7.44
N HIS A 172 -4.03 0.46 7.83
CA HIS A 172 -5.18 -0.28 8.34
C HIS A 172 -4.88 -0.92 9.70
N PRO A 173 -4.50 -0.14 10.72
CA PRO A 173 -4.05 -0.68 12.00
C PRO A 173 -5.08 -1.60 12.67
N ASP A 174 -6.35 -1.29 12.58
CA ASP A 174 -7.43 -2.08 13.20
C ASP A 174 -7.55 -3.49 12.57
N ALA A 175 -7.34 -3.62 11.26
CA ALA A 175 -7.39 -4.90 10.56
C ALA A 175 -6.32 -5.89 11.04
N PHE A 176 -5.20 -5.38 11.54
CA PHE A 176 -4.06 -6.19 11.99
C PHE A 176 -3.86 -6.16 13.50
N ASN A 177 -4.80 -5.59 14.26
CA ASN A 177 -4.66 -5.34 15.70
C ASN A 177 -3.35 -4.61 16.06
N VAL A 178 -3.03 -3.61 15.27
CA VAL A 178 -1.87 -2.74 15.44
C VAL A 178 -2.31 -1.51 16.23
N LEU A 179 -1.45 -1.01 17.13
CA LEU A 179 -1.71 0.23 17.83
C LEU A 179 -1.86 1.38 16.83
N GLY A 180 -3.04 1.97 16.77
CA GLY A 180 -3.36 3.09 15.89
C GLY A 180 -3.05 4.43 16.55
N PHE A 181 -2.44 5.32 15.76
CA PHE A 181 -2.16 6.72 16.09
C PHE A 181 -3.00 7.62 15.20
N ASP A 182 -3.36 8.79 15.66
CA ASP A 182 -4.02 9.78 14.80
C ASP A 182 -3.08 10.18 13.66
N ASN A 183 -3.58 10.14 12.43
CA ASN A 183 -2.78 10.47 11.26
C ASN A 183 -2.66 12.00 11.13
N ILE A 184 -1.67 12.57 11.81
CA ILE A 184 -1.36 14.00 11.80
C ILE A 184 -0.37 14.39 10.68
N TRP A 185 0.09 13.45 9.89
CA TRP A 185 1.18 13.66 8.91
C TRP A 185 0.69 13.81 7.48
N ASP A 186 -0.33 13.02 7.09
CA ASP A 186 -0.88 13.09 5.73
C ASP A 186 -1.91 14.19 5.60
N ASP A 187 -1.97 14.83 4.43
CA ASP A 187 -2.93 15.90 4.17
C ASP A 187 -4.36 15.35 4.13
N ASN A 188 -5.30 16.05 4.74
CA ASN A 188 -6.72 15.69 4.80
C ASN A 188 -7.03 14.32 5.48
N ALA A 189 -6.16 13.87 6.36
CA ALA A 189 -6.32 12.62 7.10
C ALA A 189 -7.12 12.77 8.40
N GLU A 190 -7.94 13.83 8.52
CA GLU A 190 -8.74 14.10 9.72
C GLU A 190 -9.57 12.89 10.14
N ASN A 191 -9.49 12.54 11.44
CA ASN A 191 -10.17 11.40 12.07
C ASN A 191 -9.76 10.01 11.54
N THR A 192 -8.63 9.88 10.85
CA THR A 192 -8.10 8.57 10.45
C THR A 192 -6.96 8.14 11.37
N LYS A 193 -6.80 6.81 11.53
CA LYS A 193 -5.69 6.24 12.28
C LYS A 193 -4.73 5.53 11.36
N CYS A 194 -3.46 5.57 11.73
CA CYS A 194 -2.39 4.85 11.04
C CYS A 194 -1.40 4.26 12.05
N GLY A 195 -0.43 3.49 11.59
CA GLY A 195 0.73 3.10 12.38
C GLY A 195 1.58 4.30 12.80
N PHE A 196 2.68 4.06 13.52
CA PHE A 196 3.56 5.13 13.93
C PHE A 196 4.48 5.56 12.79
N PHE A 197 4.50 6.84 12.46
CA PHE A 197 5.39 7.40 11.46
C PHE A 197 6.53 8.19 12.11
N ALA A 198 7.76 7.94 11.65
CA ALA A 198 8.93 8.71 12.06
C ALA A 198 9.47 9.50 10.85
N PRO A 199 9.12 10.79 10.75
CA PRO A 199 9.51 11.63 9.63
C PRO A 199 11.02 11.90 9.58
N SER A 200 11.53 12.24 8.41
CA SER A 200 12.96 12.48 8.19
C SER A 200 13.50 13.73 8.87
N TYR A 201 12.66 14.66 9.27
CA TYR A 201 13.06 15.86 10.03
C TYR A 201 13.22 15.59 11.54
N TRP A 202 12.88 14.40 12.03
CA TRP A 202 13.23 14.02 13.41
C TRP A 202 14.65 13.47 13.47
N ASN A 203 15.41 13.89 14.48
CA ASN A 203 16.80 13.49 14.71
C ASN A 203 17.67 13.65 13.46
N LEU A 204 17.53 14.79 12.76
CA LEU A 204 18.40 15.12 11.65
C LEU A 204 19.79 15.46 12.20
N GLU A 205 20.77 14.63 11.86
CA GLU A 205 22.15 14.81 12.27
C GLU A 205 22.85 15.91 11.48
N SER A 206 23.67 16.70 12.15
CA SER A 206 24.62 17.64 11.53
C SER A 206 25.85 17.77 12.43
N ASN A 207 26.98 18.08 11.81
CA ASN A 207 28.26 18.20 12.54
C ASN A 207 28.27 19.35 13.55
N ASP A 208 27.42 20.35 13.37
CA ASP A 208 27.30 21.54 14.20
C ASP A 208 26.12 21.50 15.19
N GLY A 209 25.39 20.38 15.22
CA GLY A 209 24.19 20.25 16.08
C GLY A 209 23.04 21.17 15.69
N ALA A 210 23.02 21.71 14.48
CA ALA A 210 22.11 22.76 14.05
C ALA A 210 20.62 22.39 14.10
N TYR A 211 20.28 21.09 14.14
CA TYR A 211 18.91 20.59 14.04
C TYR A 211 18.39 19.87 15.28
N MET A 212 19.19 19.82 16.35
CA MET A 212 18.80 19.25 17.64
C MET A 212 19.31 20.14 18.78
N ASP A 213 18.58 20.15 19.87
CA ASP A 213 19.06 20.74 21.11
C ASP A 213 20.02 19.79 21.86
N LYS A 214 20.58 20.28 22.97
CA LYS A 214 21.50 19.52 23.83
C LYS A 214 20.86 18.24 24.45
N ASP A 215 19.53 18.21 24.54
CA ASP A 215 18.76 17.11 25.12
C ASP A 215 18.26 16.14 24.03
N GLY A 216 18.60 16.37 22.74
CA GLY A 216 18.23 15.53 21.59
C GLY A 216 16.86 15.83 21.00
N ASN A 217 16.20 16.93 21.38
CA ASN A 217 14.94 17.32 20.76
C ASN A 217 15.20 17.98 19.41
N SER A 218 14.43 17.59 18.40
CA SER A 218 14.60 18.08 17.04
C SER A 218 13.99 19.47 16.85
N TYR A 219 14.73 20.38 16.22
CA TYR A 219 14.20 21.62 15.67
C TYR A 219 13.49 21.31 14.35
N GLN A 220 12.23 20.85 14.45
CA GLN A 220 11.50 20.22 13.35
C GLN A 220 11.34 21.13 12.13
N GLU A 221 10.97 22.39 12.31
CA GLU A 221 10.81 23.36 11.23
C GLU A 221 12.12 23.58 10.48
N LYS A 222 13.20 23.88 11.20
CA LYS A 222 14.52 24.09 10.62
C LYS A 222 15.05 22.85 9.87
N ALA A 223 14.80 21.65 10.41
CA ALA A 223 15.18 20.41 9.78
C ALA A 223 14.35 20.13 8.51
N ALA A 224 13.04 20.46 8.53
CA ALA A 224 12.16 20.33 7.39
C ALA A 224 12.53 21.28 6.25
N GLU A 225 12.84 22.55 6.56
CA GLU A 225 13.35 23.53 5.59
C GLU A 225 14.61 23.04 4.90
N ARG A 226 15.56 22.51 5.66
CA ARG A 226 16.79 21.93 5.12
C ARG A 226 16.52 20.78 4.13
N LEU A 227 15.59 19.88 4.47
CA LEU A 227 15.22 18.78 3.60
C LEU A 227 14.54 19.25 2.31
N ILE A 228 13.73 20.32 2.39
CA ILE A 228 13.10 20.94 1.23
C ILE A 228 14.17 21.57 0.32
N GLU A 229 15.14 22.28 0.90
CA GLU A 229 16.28 22.82 0.12
C GLU A 229 17.05 21.71 -0.60
N GLU A 230 17.35 20.59 0.08
CA GLU A 230 18.02 19.46 -0.53
C GLU A 230 17.21 18.86 -1.69
N ARG A 231 15.88 18.72 -1.53
CA ARG A 231 14.98 18.26 -2.58
C ARG A 231 14.99 19.19 -3.80
N ASN A 232 14.98 20.51 -3.55
CA ASN A 232 15.03 21.50 -4.61
C ASN A 232 16.37 21.45 -5.37
N LYS A 233 17.50 21.32 -4.67
CA LYS A 233 18.82 21.15 -5.30
C LYS A 233 18.89 19.93 -6.21
N VAL A 234 18.27 18.79 -5.78
CA VAL A 234 18.21 17.57 -6.62
C VAL A 234 17.38 17.82 -7.89
N ARG A 235 16.26 18.55 -7.78
CA ARG A 235 15.40 18.90 -8.92
C ARG A 235 16.10 19.86 -9.89
N GLU A 236 16.68 20.92 -9.36
CA GLU A 236 17.40 21.95 -10.13
C GLU A 236 18.69 21.40 -10.78
N GLY A 237 19.28 20.38 -10.17
CA GLY A 237 20.46 19.67 -10.70
C GLY A 237 20.18 18.78 -11.91
N GLY A 238 18.94 18.76 -12.44
CA GLY A 238 18.57 17.98 -13.62
C GLY A 238 18.46 16.48 -13.37
N ALA A 239 18.25 16.05 -12.13
CA ALA A 239 18.03 14.65 -11.80
C ALA A 239 16.75 14.12 -12.48
N SER A 240 16.76 12.84 -12.87
CA SER A 240 15.58 12.18 -13.40
C SER A 240 14.46 12.12 -12.33
N GLN A 241 13.21 12.07 -12.77
CA GLN A 241 12.06 11.95 -11.84
C GLN A 241 12.21 10.74 -10.92
N GLU A 242 12.72 9.61 -11.41
CA GLU A 242 13.00 8.41 -10.62
C GLU A 242 14.01 8.69 -9.49
N ALA A 243 15.08 9.44 -9.80
CA ALA A 243 16.07 9.80 -8.79
C ALA A 243 15.49 10.74 -7.73
N ILE A 244 14.61 11.66 -8.13
CA ILE A 244 13.91 12.57 -7.23
C ILE A 244 12.95 11.78 -6.33
N ASP A 245 12.14 10.89 -6.91
CA ASP A 245 11.18 10.06 -6.16
C ASP A 245 11.90 9.13 -5.18
N ARG A 246 13.03 8.55 -5.58
CA ARG A 246 13.88 7.75 -4.70
C ARG A 246 14.45 8.59 -3.54
N PHE A 247 14.92 9.79 -3.82
CA PHE A 247 15.42 10.70 -2.77
C PHE A 247 14.31 11.04 -1.76
N ILE A 248 13.07 11.30 -2.24
CA ILE A 248 11.91 11.60 -1.40
C ILE A 248 11.51 10.38 -0.57
N SER A 249 11.43 9.20 -1.18
CA SER A 249 11.01 7.97 -0.48
C SER A 249 12.01 7.48 0.57
N GLU A 250 13.29 7.73 0.37
CA GLU A 250 14.35 7.43 1.36
C GLU A 250 14.34 8.43 2.54
N ARG A 251 13.86 9.67 2.31
CA ARG A 251 13.78 10.76 3.30
C ARG A 251 12.36 11.35 3.35
N PRO A 252 11.36 10.54 3.72
CA PRO A 252 9.97 10.97 3.71
C PRO A 252 9.68 11.94 4.85
N MET A 253 8.95 13.00 4.54
CA MET A 253 8.40 13.94 5.51
C MET A 253 6.96 13.60 5.88
N LYS A 254 6.28 12.79 5.04
CA LYS A 254 4.92 12.28 5.22
C LYS A 254 4.89 10.78 4.90
N PRO A 255 3.97 10.00 5.48
CA PRO A 255 3.83 8.57 5.19
C PRO A 255 3.65 8.27 3.70
N ALA A 256 2.84 9.05 3.01
CA ALA A 256 2.60 8.89 1.56
C ALA A 256 3.90 8.95 0.74
N GLU A 257 4.87 9.76 1.15
CA GLU A 257 6.18 9.86 0.47
C GLU A 257 7.03 8.59 0.64
N ALA A 258 6.92 7.91 1.78
CA ALA A 258 7.59 6.63 2.01
C ALA A 258 6.98 5.50 1.16
N CYS A 259 5.74 5.66 0.75
CA CYS A 259 4.98 4.69 -0.04
C CYS A 259 5.07 4.92 -1.56
N LEU A 260 5.99 5.80 -2.02
CA LEU A 260 6.21 6.01 -3.45
C LEU A 260 6.77 4.74 -4.10
N GLU A 261 6.06 4.24 -5.10
CA GLU A 261 6.53 3.12 -5.93
C GLU A 261 7.50 3.64 -7.00
N LEU A 262 8.70 3.07 -7.05
CA LEU A 262 9.81 3.56 -7.88
C LEU A 262 9.88 2.91 -9.28
N GLY A 263 8.81 2.32 -9.81
CA GLY A 263 8.80 1.66 -11.12
C GLY A 263 8.72 2.63 -12.31
N LYS A 264 8.94 2.13 -13.53
CA LYS A 264 8.75 2.89 -14.77
C LYS A 264 7.27 3.16 -15.00
N ASN A 265 6.81 4.35 -14.65
CA ASN A 265 5.45 4.81 -14.87
C ASN A 265 5.49 6.17 -15.56
N ILE A 266 4.67 6.34 -16.60
CA ILE A 266 4.52 7.61 -17.31
C ILE A 266 3.70 8.66 -16.53
N PHE A 267 2.96 8.22 -15.51
CA PHE A 267 2.14 9.11 -14.70
C PHE A 267 2.93 9.69 -13.51
N PRO A 268 2.63 10.91 -13.06
CA PRO A 268 3.30 11.56 -11.94
C PRO A 268 2.92 10.88 -10.62
N LYS A 269 3.75 9.95 -10.18
CA LYS A 269 3.49 9.07 -9.03
C LYS A 269 3.16 9.83 -7.74
N LYS A 270 3.86 10.93 -7.47
CA LYS A 270 3.59 11.74 -6.28
C LYS A 270 2.14 12.23 -6.26
N LEU A 271 1.66 12.80 -7.37
CA LEU A 271 0.28 13.29 -7.48
C LEU A 271 -0.74 12.15 -7.35
N LEU A 272 -0.43 10.98 -7.92
CA LEU A 272 -1.27 9.79 -7.79
C LEU A 272 -1.31 9.30 -6.33
N MET A 273 -0.18 9.26 -5.64
CA MET A 273 -0.12 8.83 -4.24
C MET A 273 -0.79 9.84 -3.31
N ASP A 274 -0.60 11.13 -3.52
CA ASP A 274 -1.30 12.18 -2.78
C ASP A 274 -2.83 12.05 -2.95
N GLN A 275 -3.30 11.79 -4.17
CA GLN A 275 -4.71 11.58 -4.46
C GLN A 275 -5.24 10.28 -3.85
N LEU A 276 -4.49 9.18 -3.95
CA LEU A 276 -4.86 7.90 -3.35
C LEU A 276 -4.95 8.01 -1.83
N THR A 277 -4.02 8.72 -1.21
CA THR A 277 -4.05 9.01 0.23
C THR A 277 -5.29 9.80 0.61
N LYS A 278 -5.62 10.86 -0.14
CA LYS A 278 -6.86 11.63 0.07
C LYS A 278 -8.11 10.76 0.00
N ILE A 279 -8.18 9.86 -0.98
CA ILE A 279 -9.32 8.94 -1.13
C ILE A 279 -9.40 7.97 0.05
N ARG A 280 -8.28 7.41 0.50
CA ARG A 280 -8.23 6.43 1.60
C ARG A 280 -8.49 7.05 2.97
N THR A 281 -8.05 8.28 3.18
CA THR A 281 -8.16 8.97 4.48
C THR A 281 -9.43 9.81 4.61
N ASN A 282 -10.11 10.13 3.52
CA ASN A 282 -11.32 10.92 3.55
C ASN A 282 -12.57 10.02 3.55
N THR A 283 -13.20 9.87 4.70
CA THR A 283 -14.41 9.05 4.88
C THR A 283 -15.58 9.50 3.99
N LYS A 284 -15.67 10.79 3.65
CA LYS A 284 -16.71 11.29 2.72
C LYS A 284 -16.49 10.73 1.31
N LEU A 285 -15.24 10.71 0.83
CA LEU A 285 -14.92 10.14 -0.48
C LEU A 285 -15.13 8.61 -0.52
N ALA A 286 -14.78 7.91 0.55
CA ALA A 286 -15.03 6.47 0.67
C ALA A 286 -16.53 6.14 0.60
N ASN A 287 -17.38 6.98 1.23
CA ASN A 287 -18.83 6.82 1.24
C ASN A 287 -19.51 7.26 -0.07
N MET A 288 -18.81 7.89 -1.00
CA MET A 288 -19.35 8.24 -2.33
C MET A 288 -19.42 7.05 -3.28
N LYS A 289 -18.78 5.95 -2.96
CA LYS A 289 -18.73 4.75 -3.81
C LYS A 289 -20.00 3.93 -3.65
N HIS A 290 -20.78 3.81 -4.71
CA HIS A 290 -21.94 2.96 -4.82
C HIS A 290 -21.69 1.85 -5.84
N ILE A 291 -21.84 0.60 -5.44
CA ILE A 291 -21.76 -0.57 -6.34
C ILE A 291 -23.17 -0.91 -6.74
N VAL A 292 -23.48 -0.93 -8.04
CA VAL A 292 -24.84 -1.10 -8.53
C VAL A 292 -24.92 -2.07 -9.70
N ASP A 293 -26.09 -2.68 -9.86
CA ASP A 293 -26.53 -3.31 -11.11
C ASP A 293 -27.53 -2.39 -11.82
N LEU A 294 -27.35 -2.22 -13.12
CA LEU A 294 -28.26 -1.45 -13.96
C LEU A 294 -29.26 -2.37 -14.64
N ALA A 295 -30.55 -2.06 -14.52
CA ALA A 295 -31.63 -2.81 -15.13
C ALA A 295 -32.59 -1.88 -15.91
N TRP A 296 -33.24 -2.44 -16.94
CA TRP A 296 -34.33 -1.76 -17.62
C TRP A 296 -35.63 -1.88 -16.83
N ASP A 297 -36.29 -0.76 -16.61
CA ASP A 297 -37.64 -0.69 -16.05
C ASP A 297 -38.47 0.31 -16.89
N ASN A 298 -39.52 -0.19 -17.55
CA ASN A 298 -40.44 0.62 -18.37
C ASN A 298 -39.75 1.60 -19.35
N GLY A 299 -38.64 1.12 -19.99
CA GLY A 299 -37.87 1.90 -20.97
C GLY A 299 -36.86 2.89 -20.34
N LYS A 300 -36.76 2.95 -19.03
CA LYS A 300 -35.73 3.69 -18.28
C LYS A 300 -34.72 2.74 -17.67
N VAL A 301 -33.53 3.23 -17.41
CA VAL A 301 -32.51 2.48 -16.67
C VAL A 301 -32.59 2.87 -15.20
N ILE A 302 -32.67 1.86 -14.33
CA ILE A 302 -32.64 2.02 -12.89
C ILE A 302 -31.37 1.37 -12.32
N ALA A 303 -30.85 1.93 -11.22
CA ALA A 303 -29.70 1.42 -10.49
C ALA A 303 -30.16 0.76 -9.18
N THR A 304 -29.71 -0.47 -8.93
CA THR A 304 -29.97 -1.22 -7.68
C THR A 304 -28.66 -1.45 -6.96
N GLU A 305 -28.57 -0.99 -5.72
CA GLU A 305 -27.36 -1.11 -4.92
C GLU A 305 -27.02 -2.57 -4.56
N LYS A 306 -25.72 -2.84 -4.53
CA LYS A 306 -25.11 -4.12 -4.13
C LYS A 306 -24.04 -3.90 -3.07
N LYS A 307 -23.74 -4.93 -2.31
CA LYS A 307 -22.69 -4.90 -1.29
C LYS A 307 -21.27 -5.12 -1.87
N SER A 308 -21.16 -5.77 -3.03
CA SER A 308 -19.90 -6.15 -3.65
C SER A 308 -20.11 -6.50 -5.12
N GLY A 309 -19.04 -6.66 -5.88
CA GLY A 309 -19.07 -7.08 -7.28
C GLY A 309 -18.18 -6.25 -8.18
N ASP A 310 -17.61 -5.17 -7.67
CA ASP A 310 -16.61 -4.37 -8.35
C ASP A 310 -15.25 -5.07 -8.38
N ILE A 311 -14.48 -4.81 -9.43
CA ILE A 311 -13.12 -5.33 -9.57
C ILE A 311 -12.17 -4.30 -8.97
N THR A 312 -11.54 -4.65 -7.84
CA THR A 312 -10.64 -3.77 -7.09
C THR A 312 -9.17 -4.14 -7.23
N THR A 313 -8.87 -5.31 -7.75
CA THR A 313 -7.50 -5.84 -7.89
C THR A 313 -7.28 -6.41 -9.28
N TYR A 314 -6.10 -6.09 -9.86
CA TYR A 314 -5.64 -6.64 -11.13
C TYR A 314 -4.12 -6.92 -11.02
N PRO A 315 -3.59 -8.00 -11.59
CA PRO A 315 -4.28 -9.06 -12.37
C PRO A 315 -5.19 -9.94 -11.51
N LEU A 316 -6.27 -10.43 -12.13
CA LEU A 316 -7.26 -11.29 -11.48
C LEU A 316 -6.63 -12.60 -11.01
N LYS A 317 -7.03 -13.06 -9.83
CA LYS A 317 -6.70 -14.39 -9.33
C LYS A 317 -7.60 -15.43 -10.01
N LYS A 318 -7.16 -16.71 -9.97
CA LYS A 318 -7.85 -17.82 -10.65
C LYS A 318 -9.32 -18.00 -10.25
N ASP A 319 -9.65 -17.63 -8.99
CA ASP A 319 -11.00 -17.79 -8.42
C ASP A 319 -11.83 -16.49 -8.45
N ASP A 320 -11.27 -15.39 -8.96
CA ASP A 320 -11.98 -14.13 -9.06
C ASP A 320 -13.06 -14.21 -10.16
N LYS A 321 -14.25 -13.68 -9.84
CA LYS A 321 -15.35 -13.57 -10.81
C LYS A 321 -15.18 -12.29 -11.62
N PRO A 322 -14.81 -12.38 -12.91
CA PRO A 322 -14.47 -11.20 -13.71
C PRO A 322 -15.70 -10.43 -14.19
N LYS A 323 -16.92 -10.83 -13.85
CA LYS A 323 -18.17 -10.22 -14.34
C LYS A 323 -18.21 -8.71 -14.11
N GLY A 324 -17.71 -8.25 -12.97
CA GLY A 324 -17.74 -6.85 -12.57
C GLY A 324 -19.14 -6.33 -12.21
N SER A 325 -19.19 -5.14 -11.65
CA SER A 325 -20.41 -4.36 -11.42
C SER A 325 -20.14 -2.90 -11.74
N VAL A 326 -21.18 -2.14 -12.01
CA VAL A 326 -21.04 -0.69 -12.21
C VAL A 326 -20.73 -0.04 -10.85
N VAL A 327 -19.74 0.84 -10.84
CA VAL A 327 -19.42 1.69 -9.70
C VAL A 327 -19.81 3.12 -10.02
N ILE A 328 -20.55 3.76 -9.12
CA ILE A 328 -21.02 5.13 -9.25
C ILE A 328 -20.46 5.93 -8.08
N TRP A 329 -19.79 7.06 -8.36
CA TRP A 329 -19.36 8.04 -7.35
C TRP A 329 -20.27 9.26 -7.30
N GLU A 330 -20.92 9.58 -8.42
CA GLU A 330 -21.93 10.64 -8.51
C GLU A 330 -23.04 10.18 -9.45
N TYR A 331 -24.27 10.13 -8.97
CA TYR A 331 -25.44 9.82 -9.80
C TYR A 331 -25.69 10.94 -10.83
N PRO A 332 -26.24 10.61 -12.01
CA PRO A 332 -26.58 11.65 -12.99
C PRO A 332 -27.58 12.65 -12.40
N ILE A 333 -27.40 13.91 -12.77
CA ILE A 333 -28.43 14.92 -12.45
C ILE A 333 -29.76 14.59 -13.19
N PRO A 334 -30.89 15.00 -12.65
CA PRO A 334 -32.17 14.86 -13.38
C PRO A 334 -32.09 15.55 -14.75
N ASP A 335 -32.54 14.85 -15.81
CA ASP A 335 -32.56 15.32 -17.18
C ASP A 335 -31.22 15.94 -17.63
N PRO A 336 -30.13 15.16 -17.62
CA PRO A 336 -28.80 15.69 -17.89
C PRO A 336 -28.72 16.25 -19.30
N PRO A 337 -28.21 17.48 -19.50
CA PRO A 337 -28.07 18.06 -20.82
C PRO A 337 -27.07 17.24 -21.64
N PHE A 338 -27.36 17.15 -22.95
CA PHE A 338 -26.48 16.46 -23.89
C PHE A 338 -25.04 17.01 -23.84
N GLY A 339 -24.08 16.11 -23.73
CA GLY A 339 -22.66 16.46 -23.67
C GLY A 339 -22.13 16.87 -22.29
N LEU A 340 -22.95 16.87 -21.24
CA LEU A 340 -22.45 17.02 -19.87
C LEU A 340 -21.62 15.79 -19.47
N TYR A 341 -22.13 14.61 -19.80
CA TYR A 341 -21.42 13.34 -19.56
C TYR A 341 -20.90 12.77 -20.87
N ILE A 342 -19.66 12.30 -20.86
CA ILE A 342 -19.03 11.62 -21.99
C ILE A 342 -18.43 10.30 -21.51
N GLY A 343 -18.40 9.30 -22.38
CA GLY A 343 -17.85 7.97 -22.07
C GLY A 343 -16.58 7.68 -22.84
N GLY A 344 -15.65 6.97 -22.22
CA GLY A 344 -14.50 6.33 -22.83
C GLY A 344 -14.57 4.83 -22.59
N CYS A 345 -14.26 4.00 -23.62
CA CYS A 345 -14.34 2.54 -23.49
C CYS A 345 -13.23 1.84 -24.27
N ASP A 346 -12.62 0.88 -23.59
CA ASP A 346 -11.78 -0.16 -24.20
C ASP A 346 -12.58 -1.49 -24.15
N PRO A 347 -13.25 -1.88 -25.26
CA PRO A 347 -14.07 -3.08 -25.30
C PRO A 347 -13.27 -4.31 -25.74
N TYR A 348 -13.83 -5.49 -25.49
CA TYR A 348 -13.38 -6.76 -26.11
C TYR A 348 -14.52 -7.36 -26.96
N ASP A 349 -14.22 -8.32 -27.82
CA ASP A 349 -15.18 -8.92 -28.76
C ASP A 349 -15.20 -10.47 -28.79
N HIS A 350 -14.48 -11.12 -27.88
CA HIS A 350 -14.45 -12.57 -27.74
C HIS A 350 -14.92 -12.99 -26.37
N ASP A 351 -15.83 -13.98 -26.31
CA ASP A 351 -16.36 -14.50 -25.06
C ASP A 351 -15.25 -15.21 -24.26
N GLU A 352 -14.35 -15.94 -24.93
CA GLU A 352 -13.21 -16.60 -24.31
C GLU A 352 -11.91 -15.80 -24.50
N SER A 353 -11.07 -15.76 -23.46
CA SER A 353 -9.76 -15.14 -23.52
C SER A 353 -8.74 -15.90 -22.68
N PHE A 354 -7.58 -16.14 -23.27
CA PHE A 354 -6.43 -16.74 -22.58
C PHE A 354 -5.73 -15.74 -21.62
N THR A 355 -6.00 -14.44 -21.77
CA THR A 355 -5.30 -13.36 -21.05
C THR A 355 -6.11 -12.77 -19.91
N ASN A 356 -7.37 -13.18 -19.69
CA ASN A 356 -8.30 -12.58 -18.75
C ASN A 356 -8.43 -11.05 -18.90
N SER A 357 -8.24 -10.52 -20.12
CA SER A 357 -8.43 -9.11 -20.40
C SER A 357 -9.85 -8.68 -20.08
N LEU A 358 -10.00 -7.56 -19.39
CA LEU A 358 -11.28 -6.97 -19.02
C LEU A 358 -11.67 -5.89 -20.02
N GLY A 359 -12.99 -5.71 -20.24
CA GLY A 359 -13.49 -4.47 -20.83
C GLY A 359 -13.57 -3.39 -19.75
N SER A 360 -13.31 -2.15 -20.12
CA SER A 360 -13.37 -1.03 -19.19
C SER A 360 -14.07 0.18 -19.83
N THR A 361 -15.05 0.72 -19.11
CA THR A 361 -15.83 1.88 -19.54
C THR A 361 -15.92 2.88 -18.41
N PHE A 362 -15.59 4.15 -18.69
CA PHE A 362 -15.66 5.24 -17.74
C PHE A 362 -16.64 6.32 -18.21
N ILE A 363 -17.38 6.92 -17.29
CA ILE A 363 -18.20 8.12 -17.52
C ILE A 363 -17.54 9.29 -16.85
N PHE A 364 -17.27 10.31 -17.64
CA PHE A 364 -16.63 11.56 -17.22
C PHE A 364 -17.64 12.70 -17.25
N LYS A 365 -17.74 13.44 -16.16
CA LYS A 365 -18.52 14.67 -16.05
C LYS A 365 -17.66 15.85 -16.44
N ARG A 366 -18.07 16.59 -17.45
CA ARG A 366 -17.37 17.78 -17.93
C ARG A 366 -17.60 18.96 -16.99
N VAL A 367 -16.74 19.98 -17.12
CA VAL A 367 -16.84 21.21 -16.33
C VAL A 367 -18.21 21.83 -16.46
N ARG A 368 -18.85 22.15 -15.34
CA ARG A 368 -20.08 22.90 -15.23
C ARG A 368 -19.89 24.07 -14.26
N ALA A 369 -20.16 25.27 -14.70
CA ALA A 369 -19.97 26.46 -13.88
C ALA A 369 -20.83 26.42 -12.60
N GLY A 370 -20.23 26.78 -11.47
CA GLY A 370 -20.90 26.85 -10.17
C GLY A 370 -20.97 25.52 -9.40
N GLU A 371 -20.44 24.43 -9.94
CA GLU A 371 -20.34 23.15 -9.21
C GLU A 371 -18.92 22.94 -8.65
N ALA A 372 -18.82 22.52 -7.39
CA ALA A 372 -17.56 22.23 -6.75
C ALA A 372 -16.96 20.89 -7.20
N TRP A 373 -17.81 19.94 -7.64
CA TRP A 373 -17.42 18.60 -8.08
C TRP A 373 -17.71 18.42 -9.56
N ASN A 374 -16.69 18.65 -10.37
CA ASN A 374 -16.78 18.56 -11.83
C ASN A 374 -15.39 18.23 -12.41
N ASP A 375 -15.34 17.99 -13.74
CA ASP A 375 -14.11 17.58 -14.44
C ASP A 375 -13.52 16.29 -13.87
N VAL A 376 -14.39 15.31 -13.59
CA VAL A 376 -14.08 14.06 -12.87
C VAL A 376 -14.77 12.86 -13.48
N ILE A 377 -14.21 11.67 -13.24
CA ILE A 377 -14.89 10.40 -13.51
C ILE A 377 -15.97 10.19 -12.45
N VAL A 378 -17.21 9.97 -12.87
CA VAL A 378 -18.39 9.82 -12.00
C VAL A 378 -18.90 8.38 -11.95
N ALA A 379 -18.57 7.56 -12.94
CA ALA A 379 -18.91 6.13 -12.93
C ALA A 379 -17.92 5.32 -13.77
N GLU A 380 -17.83 4.03 -13.45
CA GLU A 380 -17.08 3.04 -14.24
C GLU A 380 -17.83 1.72 -14.33
N TYR A 381 -17.58 0.98 -15.39
CA TYR A 381 -17.87 -0.42 -15.51
C TYR A 381 -16.63 -1.15 -16.04
N THR A 382 -15.97 -1.88 -15.18
CA THR A 382 -14.85 -2.74 -15.54
C THR A 382 -15.26 -4.18 -15.27
N GLY A 383 -15.13 -5.04 -16.28
CA GLY A 383 -15.55 -6.43 -16.13
C GLY A 383 -15.40 -7.26 -17.38
N ARG A 384 -15.62 -8.57 -17.20
CA ARG A 384 -15.75 -9.56 -18.26
C ARG A 384 -16.86 -10.54 -17.88
N PRO A 385 -18.14 -10.24 -18.22
CA PRO A 385 -19.23 -11.19 -18.08
C PRO A 385 -19.09 -12.37 -19.04
N ASP A 386 -19.99 -13.33 -18.97
CA ASP A 386 -19.92 -14.59 -19.71
C ASP A 386 -19.92 -14.40 -21.23
N THR A 387 -20.52 -13.32 -21.71
CA THR A 387 -20.52 -12.95 -23.14
C THR A 387 -20.13 -11.49 -23.36
N ALA A 388 -19.52 -11.21 -24.52
CA ALA A 388 -19.22 -9.84 -24.93
C ALA A 388 -20.50 -9.00 -25.10
N GLU A 389 -21.61 -9.60 -25.56
CA GLU A 389 -22.90 -8.92 -25.68
C GLU A 389 -23.45 -8.47 -24.33
N GLU A 390 -23.27 -9.25 -23.26
CA GLU A 390 -23.65 -8.84 -21.91
C GLU A 390 -22.84 -7.62 -21.44
N TYR A 391 -21.54 -7.56 -21.78
CA TYR A 391 -20.71 -6.39 -21.54
C TYR A 391 -21.25 -5.17 -22.28
N TYR A 392 -21.52 -5.30 -23.58
CA TYR A 392 -22.05 -4.18 -24.38
C TYR A 392 -23.41 -3.70 -23.88
N GLU A 393 -24.26 -4.61 -23.41
CA GLU A 393 -25.56 -4.25 -22.82
C GLU A 393 -25.39 -3.47 -21.52
N ASN A 394 -24.45 -3.82 -20.67
CA ASN A 394 -24.17 -3.07 -19.46
C ASN A 394 -23.61 -1.68 -19.81
N VAL A 395 -22.72 -1.58 -20.79
CA VAL A 395 -22.26 -0.29 -21.33
C VAL A 395 -23.42 0.53 -21.86
N ARG A 396 -24.33 -0.07 -22.66
CA ARG A 396 -25.51 0.63 -23.20
C ARG A 396 -26.41 1.19 -22.09
N LYS A 397 -26.68 0.40 -21.05
CA LYS A 397 -27.43 0.86 -19.89
C LYS A 397 -26.75 2.04 -19.19
N LEU A 398 -25.44 1.95 -18.99
CA LEU A 398 -24.65 3.00 -18.36
C LEU A 398 -24.72 4.32 -19.16
N LEU A 399 -24.60 4.24 -20.48
CA LEU A 399 -24.69 5.42 -21.34
C LEU A 399 -26.09 6.06 -21.33
N VAL A 400 -27.13 5.25 -21.35
CA VAL A 400 -28.52 5.75 -21.26
C VAL A 400 -28.77 6.37 -19.90
N PHE A 401 -28.28 5.74 -18.82
CA PHE A 401 -28.43 6.24 -17.45
C PHE A 401 -27.85 7.64 -17.26
N TYR A 402 -26.70 7.94 -17.90
CA TYR A 402 -26.03 9.23 -17.82
C TYR A 402 -26.35 10.18 -19.00
N ASN A 403 -27.13 9.77 -19.99
CA ASN A 403 -27.28 10.50 -21.27
C ASN A 403 -25.91 10.83 -21.90
N ALA A 404 -24.99 9.86 -21.89
CA ALA A 404 -23.62 10.02 -22.34
C ALA A 404 -23.39 9.49 -23.76
N ARG A 405 -22.47 10.12 -24.51
CA ARG A 405 -21.92 9.55 -25.75
C ARG A 405 -20.58 8.90 -25.48
N LEU A 406 -20.35 7.77 -26.15
CA LEU A 406 -19.19 6.91 -25.96
C LEU A 406 -18.18 7.07 -27.11
N LEU A 407 -16.95 7.44 -26.76
CA LEU A 407 -15.80 7.21 -27.62
C LEU A 407 -15.17 5.87 -27.21
N PHE A 408 -15.06 4.94 -28.11
CA PHE A 408 -14.54 3.60 -27.84
C PHE A 408 -13.37 3.27 -28.78
N GLU A 409 -12.48 2.38 -28.36
CA GLU A 409 -11.43 1.83 -29.19
C GLU A 409 -12.04 0.90 -30.25
N ASN A 410 -11.90 1.27 -31.52
CA ASN A 410 -12.54 0.57 -32.64
C ASN A 410 -11.56 -0.36 -33.40
N GLU A 411 -10.67 -1.03 -32.69
CA GLU A 411 -9.94 -2.19 -33.24
C GLU A 411 -10.79 -3.47 -33.22
N ARG A 412 -11.69 -3.53 -32.24
CA ARG A 412 -12.63 -4.63 -32.02
C ARG A 412 -13.99 -4.31 -32.65
N LYS A 413 -14.50 -5.26 -33.41
CA LYS A 413 -15.68 -5.00 -34.25
C LYS A 413 -17.03 -5.31 -33.59
N GLY A 414 -17.06 -5.87 -32.37
CA GLY A 414 -18.28 -6.36 -31.73
C GLY A 414 -19.23 -5.27 -31.23
N ILE A 415 -18.73 -4.23 -30.61
CA ILE A 415 -19.55 -3.20 -29.95
C ILE A 415 -20.41 -2.40 -30.97
N TYR A 416 -19.88 -1.98 -32.10
CA TYR A 416 -20.60 -1.16 -33.08
C TYR A 416 -21.80 -1.91 -33.68
N PRO A 417 -21.67 -3.14 -34.23
CA PRO A 417 -22.82 -3.93 -34.69
C PRO A 417 -23.87 -4.15 -33.61
N TYR A 418 -23.46 -4.41 -32.37
CA TYR A 418 -24.40 -4.58 -31.26
C TYR A 418 -25.27 -3.34 -31.06
N PHE A 419 -24.66 -2.14 -30.98
CA PHE A 419 -25.39 -0.88 -30.81
C PHE A 419 -26.28 -0.55 -32.00
N THR A 420 -25.82 -0.87 -33.21
CA THR A 420 -26.61 -0.74 -34.44
C THR A 420 -27.84 -1.63 -34.43
N ASN A 421 -27.68 -2.90 -34.09
CA ASN A 421 -28.78 -3.87 -33.97
C ASN A 421 -29.82 -3.48 -32.90
N LYS A 422 -29.39 -2.78 -31.87
CA LYS A 422 -30.27 -2.23 -30.81
C LYS A 422 -30.81 -0.84 -31.15
N HIS A 423 -30.57 -0.31 -32.36
CA HIS A 423 -30.98 1.03 -32.82
C HIS A 423 -30.53 2.15 -31.87
N CYS A 424 -29.32 2.04 -31.32
CA CYS A 424 -28.77 3.01 -30.38
C CYS A 424 -27.32 3.45 -30.71
N ASP A 425 -26.95 3.37 -31.99
CA ASP A 425 -25.67 3.85 -32.51
C ASP A 425 -25.47 5.36 -32.35
N TYR A 426 -26.54 6.11 -32.09
CA TYR A 426 -26.49 7.54 -31.73
C TYR A 426 -25.72 7.77 -30.38
N LEU A 427 -25.63 6.77 -29.51
CA LEU A 427 -24.84 6.83 -28.31
C LEU A 427 -23.32 6.73 -28.56
N LEU A 428 -22.91 6.30 -29.75
CA LEU A 428 -21.52 6.15 -30.13
C LEU A 428 -21.01 7.42 -30.79
N ALA A 429 -19.86 7.92 -30.37
CA ALA A 429 -19.21 9.09 -30.95
C ALA A 429 -18.47 8.74 -32.26
N ASP A 430 -18.42 9.68 -33.15
CA ASP A 430 -17.58 9.60 -34.34
C ASP A 430 -16.12 9.82 -33.98
N GLN A 431 -15.21 9.29 -34.79
CA GLN A 431 -13.78 9.51 -34.63
C GLN A 431 -13.47 11.03 -34.68
N PRO A 432 -12.71 11.55 -33.67
CA PRO A 432 -12.34 12.96 -33.68
C PRO A 432 -11.41 13.32 -34.86
N ASP A 433 -11.68 14.42 -35.54
CA ASP A 433 -10.90 14.89 -36.72
C ASP A 433 -9.41 15.10 -36.39
N LYS A 434 -9.07 15.42 -35.13
CA LYS A 434 -7.69 15.63 -34.69
C LYS A 434 -6.85 14.35 -34.61
N ILE A 435 -7.48 13.18 -34.58
CA ILE A 435 -6.82 11.87 -34.47
C ILE A 435 -6.69 11.22 -35.85
N ILE A 436 -7.35 11.79 -36.88
CA ILE A 436 -7.24 11.27 -38.23
C ILE A 436 -5.87 11.67 -38.78
N THR A 437 -4.99 10.68 -39.01
CA THR A 437 -3.71 10.88 -39.70
C THR A 437 -3.94 11.40 -41.11
N GLU A 438 -3.02 12.21 -41.65
CA GLU A 438 -3.13 12.82 -42.98
C GLU A 438 -3.39 11.80 -44.10
N ILE A 439 -2.90 10.55 -43.94
CA ILE A 439 -3.12 9.43 -44.87
C ILE A 439 -4.60 9.08 -45.03
N PHE A 440 -5.44 9.31 -44.02
CA PHE A 440 -6.87 9.00 -44.07
C PHE A 440 -7.76 10.20 -44.38
N LYS A 441 -7.22 11.44 -44.43
CA LYS A 441 -7.98 12.63 -44.76
C LYS A 441 -8.49 12.64 -46.20
N ASP A 442 -7.72 12.03 -47.12
CA ASP A 442 -8.05 11.96 -48.55
C ASP A 442 -8.85 10.74 -48.95
N SER A 443 -9.04 9.77 -48.08
CA SER A 443 -9.86 8.61 -48.37
C SER A 443 -11.33 8.97 -48.16
N LYS A 444 -12.19 8.68 -49.14
CA LYS A 444 -13.68 8.72 -49.04
C LYS A 444 -14.20 7.68 -48.00
N VAL A 445 -13.44 7.37 -47.00
CA VAL A 445 -13.82 6.46 -45.93
C VAL A 445 -14.84 7.19 -45.05
N GLN A 446 -16.07 6.66 -45.04
CA GLN A 446 -17.12 7.12 -44.15
C GLN A 446 -16.59 7.34 -42.74
N ARG A 447 -16.99 8.44 -42.12
CA ARG A 447 -16.69 8.72 -40.69
C ARG A 447 -17.07 7.49 -39.87
N ARG A 448 -16.06 6.83 -39.31
CA ARG A 448 -16.25 5.62 -38.51
C ARG A 448 -16.54 6.02 -37.07
N LYS A 449 -17.44 5.26 -36.44
CA LYS A 449 -17.67 5.39 -35.01
C LYS A 449 -16.44 4.89 -34.24
N GLY A 450 -16.14 5.54 -33.08
CA GLY A 450 -15.03 5.19 -32.22
C GLY A 450 -13.67 5.74 -32.69
N CYS A 451 -12.63 5.38 -32.00
CA CYS A 451 -11.25 5.76 -32.28
C CYS A 451 -10.48 4.57 -32.85
N HIS A 452 -9.94 4.73 -34.04
CA HIS A 452 -9.09 3.70 -34.65
C HIS A 452 -7.64 3.93 -34.21
N MET A 453 -7.08 3.01 -33.45
CA MET A 453 -5.69 3.07 -33.03
C MET A 453 -4.82 2.56 -34.18
N THR A 454 -3.92 3.40 -34.68
CA THR A 454 -2.86 2.96 -35.60
C THR A 454 -1.68 2.47 -34.78
N LYS A 455 -1.17 1.28 -35.12
CA LYS A 455 0.07 0.74 -34.53
C LYS A 455 1.24 1.64 -34.80
#